data_645f4455f2f761561ed6d3f4e84856d3
#
_entry.id   645f4455f2f761561ed6d3f4e84856d3
#
_cell.length_a   1.000
_cell.length_b   1.000
_cell.length_c   1.000
_cell.angle_alpha   90.00
_cell.angle_beta   90.00
_cell.angle_gamma   90.00
#
_symmetry.space_group_name_H-M   'P 1'
#
loop_
_entity.id
_entity.type
_entity.pdbx_description
1 polymer ?
#
loop_
_entity_poly.entity_id
_entity_poly.type
_entity_poly.pdbx_seq_one_letter_code
_entity_poly.pdbx_strand_id
1 'polypeptide(L)'
;MGYGDALDFSGLTVLVVGGSSGMGNGIGQAFRECGATVHIWGTRAGAEDYAGVEGSDLSGLGYSQVDVADPSAVAAAMVPFEQLDVVVLSQGTVLYGRGEFQTEGFARVVNVNLTSLMTCAMRVRAMLAPARGSLLIISSTGAFRSTKGNPAYAASKAGTLGLIRTLAEAWATDGIRVNGIAPGLIDTKMTEVSTKHPERLRRMLDEIPLDRLGKPEDVAGAALFLASPLASYIIGQTLVVDGGSLLS
;
A
#
# COMPACT_ATOMS: atom_id res chain seq x y z
N MET A 1 0.05 -25.18 13.42
CA MET A 1 0.00 -24.72 12.02
C MET A 1 1.30 -25.12 11.34
N GLY A 2 1.22 -25.85 10.23
CA GLY A 2 2.40 -26.20 9.45
C GLY A 2 2.84 -25.02 8.58
N TYR A 3 4.12 -24.96 8.19
CA TYR A 3 4.59 -23.91 7.27
C TYR A 3 3.90 -23.96 5.89
N GLY A 4 3.39 -25.14 5.48
CA GLY A 4 2.71 -25.32 4.20
C GLY A 4 1.41 -24.56 4.06
N ASP A 5 0.70 -24.32 5.16
CA ASP A 5 -0.61 -23.64 5.17
C ASP A 5 -0.50 -22.17 5.57
N ALA A 6 0.72 -21.65 5.72
CA ALA A 6 0.95 -20.33 6.28
C ALA A 6 0.46 -19.17 5.38
N LEU A 7 0.26 -19.42 4.11
CA LEU A 7 -0.29 -18.48 3.13
C LEU A 7 -1.72 -18.84 2.69
N ASP A 8 -2.41 -19.70 3.43
CA ASP A 8 -3.85 -19.91 3.26
C ASP A 8 -4.61 -18.82 4.02
N PHE A 9 -5.31 -17.97 3.27
CA PHE A 9 -6.14 -16.87 3.80
C PHE A 9 -7.64 -17.21 3.66
N SER A 10 -8.00 -18.48 3.45
CA SER A 10 -9.39 -18.92 3.35
C SER A 10 -10.20 -18.54 4.59
N GLY A 11 -11.35 -17.90 4.36
CA GLY A 11 -12.22 -17.41 5.43
C GLY A 11 -11.79 -16.10 6.08
N LEU A 12 -10.64 -15.52 5.69
CA LEU A 12 -10.18 -14.23 6.19
C LEU A 12 -10.71 -13.07 5.33
N THR A 13 -10.88 -11.91 5.97
CA THR A 13 -11.40 -10.68 5.37
C THR A 13 -10.28 -9.66 5.21
N VAL A 14 -10.15 -9.11 4.01
CA VAL A 14 -9.08 -8.18 3.65
C VAL A 14 -9.67 -6.89 3.07
N LEU A 15 -9.23 -5.75 3.57
CA LEU A 15 -9.50 -4.44 2.99
C LEU A 15 -8.22 -3.87 2.37
N VAL A 16 -8.27 -3.47 1.10
CA VAL A 16 -7.17 -2.76 0.44
C VAL A 16 -7.60 -1.36 0.05
N VAL A 17 -7.13 -0.36 0.76
CA VAL A 17 -7.34 1.06 0.45
C VAL A 17 -6.37 1.46 -0.66
N GLY A 18 -6.90 2.06 -1.75
CA GLY A 18 -6.12 2.29 -2.96
C GLY A 18 -5.83 1.02 -3.76
N GLY A 19 -6.69 0.00 -3.60
CA GLY A 19 -6.55 -1.31 -4.25
C GLY A 19 -7.10 -1.40 -5.67
N SER A 20 -7.57 -0.29 -6.24
CA SER A 20 -8.21 -0.31 -7.56
C SER A 20 -7.23 -0.33 -8.74
N SER A 21 -5.93 -0.14 -8.52
CA SER A 21 -4.91 -0.19 -9.58
C SER A 21 -3.51 -0.45 -9.04
N GLY A 22 -2.59 -0.84 -9.93
CA GLY A 22 -1.17 -0.97 -9.66
C GLY A 22 -0.85 -1.93 -8.50
N MET A 23 0.03 -1.52 -7.59
CA MET A 23 0.47 -2.36 -6.45
C MET A 23 -0.69 -2.78 -5.55
N GLY A 24 -1.60 -1.86 -5.22
CA GLY A 24 -2.75 -2.18 -4.38
C GLY A 24 -3.67 -3.21 -5.02
N ASN A 25 -3.85 -3.16 -6.34
CA ASN A 25 -4.63 -4.16 -7.08
C ASN A 25 -3.94 -5.53 -7.07
N GLY A 26 -2.63 -5.58 -7.39
CA GLY A 26 -1.85 -6.82 -7.31
C GLY A 26 -1.88 -7.46 -5.92
N ILE A 27 -1.80 -6.65 -4.87
CA ILE A 27 -1.93 -7.13 -3.48
C ILE A 27 -3.34 -7.72 -3.24
N GLY A 28 -4.39 -7.00 -3.66
CA GLY A 28 -5.77 -7.46 -3.51
C GLY A 28 -6.02 -8.79 -4.21
N GLN A 29 -5.55 -8.92 -5.45
CA GLN A 29 -5.67 -10.18 -6.22
C GLN A 29 -4.88 -11.32 -5.57
N ALA A 30 -3.66 -11.07 -5.07
CA ALA A 30 -2.87 -12.09 -4.40
C ALA A 30 -3.56 -12.62 -3.12
N PHE A 31 -4.15 -11.76 -2.29
CA PHE A 31 -4.96 -12.22 -1.15
C PHE A 31 -6.17 -13.03 -1.58
N ARG A 32 -6.88 -12.62 -2.65
CA ARG A 32 -8.01 -13.37 -3.21
C ARG A 32 -7.58 -14.76 -3.71
N GLU A 33 -6.46 -14.84 -4.42
CA GLU A 33 -5.90 -16.11 -4.90
C GLU A 33 -5.48 -17.05 -3.75
N CYS A 34 -5.09 -16.47 -2.62
CA CYS A 34 -4.83 -17.21 -1.37
C CYS A 34 -6.10 -17.49 -0.54
N GLY A 35 -7.31 -17.29 -1.10
CA GLY A 35 -8.59 -17.68 -0.50
C GLY A 35 -9.30 -16.61 0.32
N ALA A 36 -8.74 -15.42 0.48
CA ALA A 36 -9.38 -14.34 1.23
C ALA A 36 -10.60 -13.74 0.52
N THR A 37 -11.55 -13.23 1.30
CA THR A 37 -12.58 -12.32 0.81
C THR A 37 -12.05 -10.90 0.85
N VAL A 38 -11.90 -10.26 -0.32
CA VAL A 38 -11.22 -8.96 -0.45
C VAL A 38 -12.18 -7.86 -0.84
N HIS A 39 -12.11 -6.72 -0.16
CA HIS A 39 -12.81 -5.49 -0.51
C HIS A 39 -11.81 -4.36 -0.80
N ILE A 40 -12.11 -3.56 -1.83
CA ILE A 40 -11.24 -2.51 -2.32
C ILE A 40 -11.90 -1.14 -2.13
N TRP A 41 -11.13 -0.16 -1.67
CA TRP A 41 -11.49 1.25 -1.78
C TRP A 41 -10.73 1.91 -2.93
N GLY A 42 -11.46 2.64 -3.77
CA GLY A 42 -10.93 3.39 -4.90
C GLY A 42 -11.72 4.68 -5.13
N THR A 43 -11.29 5.51 -6.08
CA THR A 43 -11.83 6.86 -6.25
C THR A 43 -12.90 7.00 -7.33
N ARG A 44 -13.02 6.03 -8.27
CA ARG A 44 -14.04 6.08 -9.32
C ARG A 44 -15.41 5.65 -8.79
N ALA A 45 -16.49 5.99 -9.51
CA ALA A 45 -17.85 5.74 -9.06
C ALA A 45 -18.18 4.26 -8.89
N GLY A 46 -17.71 3.40 -9.79
CA GLY A 46 -17.94 1.97 -9.76
C GLY A 46 -16.72 1.14 -10.15
N ALA A 47 -16.79 -0.17 -9.88
CA ALA A 47 -15.76 -1.12 -10.30
C ALA A 47 -15.65 -1.22 -11.84
N GLU A 48 -16.77 -1.06 -12.52
CA GLU A 48 -16.88 -1.08 -14.00
C GLU A 48 -16.06 0.03 -14.66
N ASP A 49 -15.84 1.14 -13.98
CA ASP A 49 -15.02 2.25 -14.49
C ASP A 49 -13.54 1.88 -14.64
N TYR A 50 -13.13 0.76 -14.07
CA TYR A 50 -11.77 0.22 -14.18
C TYR A 50 -11.65 -0.85 -15.26
N ALA A 51 -12.75 -1.25 -15.91
CA ALA A 51 -12.73 -2.27 -16.96
C ALA A 51 -11.82 -1.85 -18.12
N GLY A 52 -10.90 -2.75 -18.52
CA GLY A 52 -9.92 -2.49 -19.57
C GLY A 52 -8.80 -1.50 -19.19
N VAL A 53 -8.72 -1.06 -17.95
CA VAL A 53 -7.62 -0.24 -17.46
C VAL A 53 -6.47 -1.15 -17.04
N GLU A 54 -5.31 -0.97 -17.66
CA GLU A 54 -4.11 -1.77 -17.34
C GLU A 54 -3.75 -1.66 -15.86
N GLY A 55 -3.45 -2.81 -15.24
CA GLY A 55 -3.13 -2.92 -13.81
C GLY A 55 -4.31 -2.68 -12.87
N SER A 56 -5.55 -2.85 -13.37
CA SER A 56 -6.80 -2.64 -12.61
C SER A 56 -7.78 -3.80 -12.84
N ASP A 57 -7.42 -4.99 -12.38
CA ASP A 57 -8.36 -6.14 -12.39
C ASP A 57 -9.13 -6.17 -11.07
N LEU A 58 -10.44 -5.87 -11.11
CA LEU A 58 -11.33 -5.94 -9.96
C LEU A 58 -12.19 -7.22 -9.94
N SER A 59 -11.90 -8.19 -10.81
CA SER A 59 -12.63 -9.46 -10.88
C SER A 59 -12.55 -10.22 -9.54
N GLY A 60 -13.71 -10.55 -8.98
CA GLY A 60 -13.82 -11.26 -7.70
C GLY A 60 -13.51 -10.41 -6.46
N LEU A 61 -13.32 -9.11 -6.61
CA LEU A 61 -13.11 -8.17 -5.52
C LEU A 61 -14.38 -7.34 -5.26
N GLY A 62 -14.71 -7.12 -3.98
CA GLY A 62 -15.70 -6.11 -3.61
C GLY A 62 -15.15 -4.70 -3.81
N TYR A 63 -16.01 -3.71 -4.06
CA TYR A 63 -15.58 -2.34 -4.32
C TYR A 63 -16.47 -1.31 -3.60
N SER A 64 -15.85 -0.23 -3.12
CA SER A 64 -16.53 0.99 -2.69
C SER A 64 -15.76 2.22 -3.15
N GLN A 65 -16.50 3.24 -3.58
CA GLN A 65 -15.91 4.54 -3.87
C GLN A 65 -15.59 5.27 -2.57
N VAL A 66 -14.32 5.59 -2.35
CA VAL A 66 -13.85 6.38 -1.20
C VAL A 66 -12.71 7.30 -1.63
N ASP A 67 -12.89 8.60 -1.49
CA ASP A 67 -11.79 9.57 -1.59
C ASP A 67 -11.13 9.71 -0.22
N VAL A 68 -9.96 9.14 -0.06
CA VAL A 68 -9.21 9.17 1.22
C VAL A 68 -8.68 10.57 1.57
N ALA A 69 -8.67 11.51 0.63
CA ALA A 69 -8.32 12.90 0.90
C ALA A 69 -9.41 13.63 1.71
N ASP A 70 -10.63 13.08 1.74
CA ASP A 70 -11.76 13.58 2.53
C ASP A 70 -12.00 12.69 3.77
N PRO A 71 -11.70 13.16 4.99
CA PRO A 71 -11.96 12.42 6.21
C PRO A 71 -13.43 12.04 6.41
N SER A 72 -14.36 12.84 5.89
CA SER A 72 -15.80 12.57 5.99
C SER A 72 -16.20 11.39 5.11
N ALA A 73 -15.61 11.28 3.90
CA ALA A 73 -15.78 10.12 3.03
C ALA A 73 -15.23 8.84 3.68
N VAL A 74 -14.06 8.92 4.33
CA VAL A 74 -13.48 7.78 5.07
C VAL A 74 -14.37 7.36 6.25
N ALA A 75 -14.90 8.32 7.00
CA ALA A 75 -15.78 8.03 8.14
C ALA A 75 -17.09 7.35 7.70
N ALA A 76 -17.68 7.79 6.58
CA ALA A 76 -18.91 7.25 6.00
C ALA A 76 -18.69 5.98 5.17
N ALA A 77 -17.44 5.62 4.89
CA ALA A 77 -17.12 4.51 4.00
C ALA A 77 -17.67 3.17 4.47
N MET A 78 -18.31 2.46 3.55
CA MET A 78 -18.78 1.10 3.80
C MET A 78 -17.60 0.13 3.85
N VAL A 79 -17.58 -0.70 4.88
CA VAL A 79 -16.75 -1.90 4.99
C VAL A 79 -17.73 -3.06 5.18
N PRO A 80 -17.87 -3.99 4.22
CA PRO A 80 -18.92 -5.01 4.24
C PRO A 80 -18.58 -6.21 5.13
N PHE A 81 -17.81 -5.97 6.20
CA PHE A 81 -17.35 -6.98 7.15
C PHE A 81 -17.60 -6.51 8.58
N GLU A 82 -17.87 -7.43 9.49
CA GLU A 82 -17.98 -7.15 10.93
C GLU A 82 -16.59 -6.98 11.55
N GLN A 83 -15.60 -7.74 11.07
CA GLN A 83 -14.19 -7.67 11.47
C GLN A 83 -13.28 -7.68 10.25
N LEU A 84 -12.03 -7.30 10.43
CA LEU A 84 -10.99 -7.32 9.42
C LEU A 84 -9.77 -8.08 9.95
N ASP A 85 -9.32 -9.06 9.18
CA ASP A 85 -8.09 -9.81 9.48
C ASP A 85 -6.86 -9.09 8.94
N VAL A 86 -6.98 -8.47 7.76
CA VAL A 86 -5.90 -7.72 7.14
C VAL A 86 -6.43 -6.40 6.56
N VAL A 87 -5.68 -5.33 6.81
CA VAL A 87 -5.88 -4.05 6.10
C VAL A 87 -4.58 -3.63 5.44
N VAL A 88 -4.65 -3.26 4.16
CA VAL A 88 -3.53 -2.72 3.41
C VAL A 88 -3.83 -1.28 3.01
N LEU A 89 -3.04 -0.33 3.48
CA LEU A 89 -3.10 1.07 3.09
C LEU A 89 -2.09 1.30 1.96
N SER A 90 -2.56 1.25 0.71
CA SER A 90 -1.76 1.36 -0.51
C SER A 90 -2.02 2.66 -1.28
N GLN A 91 -2.84 3.55 -0.73
CA GLN A 91 -3.11 4.84 -1.36
C GLN A 91 -1.86 5.73 -1.42
N GLY A 92 -1.75 6.48 -2.51
CA GLY A 92 -0.66 7.43 -2.68
C GLY A 92 -0.79 8.23 -3.96
N THR A 93 -0.17 9.40 -3.95
CA THR A 93 -0.10 10.29 -5.12
C THR A 93 1.27 10.97 -5.18
N VAL A 94 1.60 11.47 -6.37
CA VAL A 94 2.78 12.27 -6.65
C VAL A 94 2.40 13.37 -7.63
N LEU A 95 2.95 14.57 -7.48
CA LEU A 95 2.75 15.67 -8.41
C LEU A 95 4.03 15.93 -9.18
N TYR A 96 3.98 15.69 -10.48
CA TYR A 96 5.09 15.95 -11.40
C TYR A 96 5.19 17.44 -11.78
N GLY A 97 6.19 17.79 -12.59
CA GLY A 97 6.35 19.16 -13.09
C GLY A 97 6.66 20.18 -11.99
N ARG A 98 7.33 19.76 -10.89
CA ARG A 98 7.63 20.60 -9.74
C ARG A 98 6.37 21.09 -8.97
N GLY A 99 5.20 20.46 -9.17
CA GLY A 99 3.96 20.83 -8.47
C GLY A 99 4.07 20.73 -6.94
N GLU A 100 4.94 19.81 -6.43
CA GLU A 100 5.15 19.65 -4.98
C GLU A 100 6.00 20.76 -4.33
N PHE A 101 6.60 21.66 -5.13
CA PHE A 101 7.29 22.84 -4.61
C PHE A 101 6.32 24.03 -4.40
N GLN A 102 5.04 23.89 -4.73
CA GLN A 102 3.97 24.81 -4.40
C GLN A 102 3.31 24.36 -3.09
N THR A 103 2.91 25.31 -2.25
CA THR A 103 2.33 25.02 -0.93
C THR A 103 1.10 24.10 -1.01
N GLU A 104 0.19 24.38 -1.96
CA GLU A 104 -1.02 23.59 -2.15
C GLU A 104 -0.71 22.18 -2.66
N GLY A 105 0.26 22.06 -3.57
CA GLY A 105 0.71 20.76 -4.08
C GLY A 105 1.39 19.93 -3.01
N PHE A 106 2.23 20.57 -2.18
CA PHE A 106 2.85 19.93 -1.02
C PHE A 106 1.79 19.41 -0.04
N ALA A 107 0.87 20.28 0.37
CA ALA A 107 -0.21 19.94 1.29
C ALA A 107 -1.09 18.80 0.77
N ARG A 108 -1.46 18.82 -0.52
CA ARG A 108 -2.24 17.76 -1.16
C ARG A 108 -1.54 16.41 -1.10
N VAL A 109 -0.25 16.34 -1.45
CA VAL A 109 0.51 15.08 -1.43
C VAL A 109 0.64 14.57 0.00
N VAL A 110 0.96 15.43 0.97
CA VAL A 110 1.05 15.04 2.39
C VAL A 110 -0.31 14.55 2.90
N ASN A 111 -1.41 15.21 2.53
CA ASN A 111 -2.74 14.80 2.93
C ASN A 111 -3.07 13.37 2.46
N VAL A 112 -2.86 13.09 1.16
CA VAL A 112 -3.14 11.75 0.60
C VAL A 112 -2.16 10.70 1.11
N ASN A 113 -0.85 11.00 1.17
CA ASN A 113 0.18 9.98 1.42
C ASN A 113 0.46 9.73 2.90
N LEU A 114 0.07 10.64 3.80
CA LEU A 114 0.38 10.53 5.23
C LEU A 114 -0.86 10.76 6.11
N THR A 115 -1.55 11.90 5.99
CA THR A 115 -2.69 12.19 6.86
C THR A 115 -3.81 11.17 6.67
N SER A 116 -4.10 10.80 5.43
CA SER A 116 -5.14 9.79 5.14
C SER A 116 -4.81 8.41 5.70
N LEU A 117 -3.51 8.05 5.82
CA LEU A 117 -3.11 6.78 6.43
C LEU A 117 -3.58 6.71 7.88
N MET A 118 -3.38 7.79 8.65
CA MET A 118 -3.85 7.86 10.03
C MET A 118 -5.39 7.82 10.10
N THR A 119 -6.08 8.58 9.23
CA THR A 119 -7.55 8.60 9.17
C THR A 119 -8.11 7.22 8.87
N CYS A 120 -7.59 6.52 7.86
CA CYS A 120 -7.99 5.16 7.51
C CYS A 120 -7.64 4.16 8.63
N ALA A 121 -6.45 4.26 9.21
CA ALA A 121 -6.03 3.38 10.30
C ALA A 121 -6.98 3.48 11.50
N MET A 122 -7.36 4.69 11.92
CA MET A 122 -8.32 4.90 13.02
C MET A 122 -9.72 4.37 12.67
N ARG A 123 -10.17 4.50 11.41
CA ARG A 123 -11.47 3.98 10.94
C ARG A 123 -11.58 2.47 11.08
N VAL A 124 -10.47 1.74 10.84
CA VAL A 124 -10.47 0.26 10.80
C VAL A 124 -9.99 -0.40 12.10
N ARG A 125 -9.40 0.36 13.04
CA ARG A 125 -8.83 -0.21 14.29
C ARG A 125 -9.80 -1.09 15.05
N ALA A 126 -11.03 -0.62 15.26
CA ALA A 126 -12.05 -1.35 16.01
C ALA A 126 -12.48 -2.67 15.32
N MET A 127 -12.24 -2.78 14.02
CA MET A 127 -12.52 -3.98 13.23
C MET A 127 -11.33 -4.95 13.19
N LEU A 128 -10.09 -4.43 13.32
CA LEU A 128 -8.88 -5.24 13.39
C LEU A 128 -8.67 -5.89 14.77
N ALA A 129 -9.08 -5.21 15.85
CA ALA A 129 -8.82 -5.66 17.21
C ALA A 129 -9.44 -7.03 17.55
N PRO A 130 -10.71 -7.34 17.21
CA PRO A 130 -11.30 -8.65 17.48
C PRO A 130 -10.57 -9.80 16.78
N ALA A 131 -10.11 -9.57 15.54
CA ALA A 131 -9.34 -10.53 14.75
C ALA A 131 -7.88 -10.64 15.17
N ARG A 132 -7.36 -9.72 16.02
CA ARG A 132 -5.92 -9.55 16.28
C ARG A 132 -5.14 -9.39 14.97
N GLY A 133 -5.71 -8.59 14.05
CA GLY A 133 -5.38 -8.54 12.66
C GLY A 133 -4.05 -7.87 12.33
N SER A 134 -3.80 -7.68 11.03
CA SER A 134 -2.57 -7.08 10.51
C SER A 134 -2.89 -5.80 9.72
N LEU A 135 -2.24 -4.69 10.06
CA LEU A 135 -2.25 -3.45 9.29
C LEU A 135 -0.93 -3.33 8.52
N LEU A 136 -1.01 -3.27 7.19
CA LEU A 136 0.12 -3.07 6.30
C LEU A 136 0.04 -1.68 5.67
N ILE A 137 1.13 -0.94 5.66
CA ILE A 137 1.19 0.41 5.10
C ILE A 137 2.27 0.47 4.00
N ILE A 138 1.89 0.90 2.80
CA ILE A 138 2.82 1.02 1.68
C ILE A 138 3.56 2.36 1.75
N SER A 139 4.85 2.27 2.11
CA SER A 139 5.81 3.37 2.09
C SER A 139 6.50 3.47 0.71
N SER A 140 7.79 3.68 0.66
CA SER A 140 8.62 3.73 -0.54
C SER A 140 10.10 3.74 -0.15
N THR A 141 11.01 3.34 -1.05
CA THR A 141 12.44 3.63 -0.95
C THR A 141 12.73 5.13 -0.87
N GLY A 142 11.82 5.98 -1.40
CA GLY A 142 11.86 7.44 -1.21
C GLY A 142 11.76 7.91 0.24
N ALA A 143 11.44 7.04 1.20
CA ALA A 143 11.50 7.32 2.63
C ALA A 143 12.94 7.27 3.20
N PHE A 144 13.85 6.61 2.49
CA PHE A 144 15.23 6.35 2.95
C PHE A 144 16.28 7.14 2.17
N ARG A 145 15.90 7.71 1.01
CA ARG A 145 16.79 8.51 0.17
C ARG A 145 16.11 9.77 -0.35
N SER A 146 16.90 10.71 -0.85
CA SER A 146 16.37 11.92 -1.49
C SER A 146 15.60 11.59 -2.77
N THR A 147 14.46 12.27 -2.98
CA THR A 147 13.71 12.29 -4.24
C THR A 147 13.73 13.71 -4.80
N LYS A 148 14.72 14.01 -5.64
CA LYS A 148 15.08 15.37 -6.10
C LYS A 148 13.92 16.21 -6.64
N GLY A 149 12.90 15.57 -7.22
CA GLY A 149 11.76 16.26 -7.84
C GLY A 149 10.50 16.35 -6.98
N ASN A 150 10.43 15.60 -5.87
CA ASN A 150 9.19 15.32 -5.14
C ASN A 150 9.37 15.44 -3.62
N PRO A 151 9.53 16.69 -3.11
CA PRO A 151 9.79 16.92 -1.67
C PRO A 151 8.64 16.49 -0.77
N ALA A 152 7.38 16.69 -1.19
CA ALA A 152 6.23 16.28 -0.41
C ALA A 152 6.08 14.76 -0.37
N TYR A 153 6.33 14.09 -1.50
CA TYR A 153 6.35 12.63 -1.56
C TYR A 153 7.39 12.05 -0.60
N ALA A 154 8.66 12.53 -0.68
CA ALA A 154 9.73 12.08 0.20
C ALA A 154 9.39 12.30 1.67
N ALA A 155 8.95 13.51 2.03
CA ALA A 155 8.56 13.85 3.40
C ALA A 155 7.41 12.97 3.90
N SER A 156 6.37 12.74 3.07
CA SER A 156 5.23 11.91 3.43
C SER A 156 5.62 10.45 3.64
N LYS A 157 6.48 9.89 2.76
CA LYS A 157 6.93 8.49 2.86
C LYS A 157 7.90 8.29 4.02
N ALA A 158 8.74 9.28 4.35
CA ALA A 158 9.55 9.26 5.58
C ALA A 158 8.66 9.33 6.84
N GLY A 159 7.63 10.21 6.84
CA GLY A 159 6.64 10.28 7.92
C GLY A 159 5.88 8.97 8.13
N THR A 160 5.64 8.22 7.06
CA THR A 160 5.00 6.90 7.12
C THR A 160 5.78 5.91 7.98
N LEU A 161 7.13 5.95 7.97
CA LEU A 161 7.97 5.07 8.83
C LEU A 161 7.77 5.37 10.32
N GLY A 162 7.63 6.65 10.68
CA GLY A 162 7.30 7.07 12.05
C GLY A 162 5.91 6.59 12.47
N LEU A 163 4.93 6.74 11.57
CA LEU A 163 3.55 6.32 11.80
C LEU A 163 3.46 4.81 12.04
N ILE A 164 4.10 3.99 11.19
CA ILE A 164 4.15 2.52 11.32
C ILE A 164 4.66 2.12 12.70
N ARG A 165 5.81 2.66 13.12
CA ARG A 165 6.42 2.34 14.43
C ARG A 165 5.52 2.71 15.59
N THR A 166 4.94 3.91 15.55
CA THR A 166 4.09 4.40 16.64
C THR A 166 2.79 3.61 16.74
N LEU A 167 2.13 3.32 15.61
CA LEU A 167 0.90 2.51 15.62
C LEU A 167 1.18 1.06 16.04
N ALA A 168 2.32 0.48 15.66
CA ALA A 168 2.72 -0.86 16.06
C ALA A 168 2.84 -0.98 17.59
N GLU A 169 3.53 -0.02 18.22
CA GLU A 169 3.67 0.02 19.68
C GLU A 169 2.32 0.26 20.36
N ALA A 170 1.56 1.26 19.88
CA ALA A 170 0.30 1.66 20.50
C ALA A 170 -0.80 0.58 20.42
N TRP A 171 -0.80 -0.26 19.39
CA TRP A 171 -1.85 -1.27 19.16
C TRP A 171 -1.42 -2.70 19.46
N ALA A 172 -0.19 -2.90 19.92
CA ALA A 172 0.32 -4.22 20.29
C ALA A 172 -0.53 -4.88 21.40
N THR A 173 -1.03 -4.11 22.36
CA THR A 173 -1.93 -4.60 23.43
C THR A 173 -3.29 -5.06 22.93
N ASP A 174 -3.75 -4.52 21.78
CA ASP A 174 -4.97 -4.98 21.09
C ASP A 174 -4.69 -6.26 20.25
N GLY A 175 -3.42 -6.71 20.19
CA GLY A 175 -2.98 -7.83 19.38
C GLY A 175 -2.81 -7.49 17.90
N ILE A 176 -2.99 -6.23 17.50
CA ILE A 176 -2.84 -5.79 16.11
C ILE A 176 -1.35 -5.65 15.76
N ARG A 177 -0.93 -6.28 14.67
CA ARG A 177 0.42 -6.09 14.12
C ARG A 177 0.39 -4.98 13.06
N VAL A 178 1.27 -4.00 13.17
CA VAL A 178 1.41 -2.94 12.17
C VAL A 178 2.81 -3.01 11.58
N ASN A 179 2.90 -3.14 10.24
CA ASN A 179 4.15 -3.17 9.50
C ASN A 179 4.05 -2.37 8.21
N GLY A 180 5.18 -2.09 7.59
CA GLY A 180 5.27 -1.40 6.32
C GLY A 180 5.96 -2.21 5.24
N ILE A 181 5.72 -1.82 4.00
CA ILE A 181 6.48 -2.25 2.83
C ILE A 181 6.99 -1.00 2.14
N ALA A 182 8.27 -0.99 1.77
CA ALA A 182 8.90 0.10 1.04
C ALA A 182 9.33 -0.39 -0.35
N PRO A 183 8.44 -0.29 -1.35
CA PRO A 183 8.78 -0.66 -2.71
C PRO A 183 9.83 0.27 -3.31
N GLY A 184 10.66 -0.27 -4.19
CA GLY A 184 11.47 0.48 -5.13
C GLY A 184 10.66 0.94 -6.35
N LEU A 185 11.28 0.86 -7.51
CA LEU A 185 10.66 1.19 -8.79
C LEU A 185 9.84 0.00 -9.28
N ILE A 186 8.52 0.11 -9.16
CA ILE A 186 7.56 -0.92 -9.58
C ILE A 186 6.88 -0.46 -10.88
N ASP A 187 6.74 -1.37 -11.83
CA ASP A 187 6.06 -1.11 -13.11
C ASP A 187 4.55 -0.94 -12.88
N THR A 188 4.11 0.30 -12.92
CA THR A 188 2.73 0.71 -12.70
C THR A 188 2.46 2.01 -13.46
N LYS A 189 1.21 2.37 -13.62
CA LYS A 189 0.82 3.63 -14.24
C LYS A 189 1.49 4.87 -13.61
N MET A 190 1.78 4.84 -12.32
CA MET A 190 2.46 5.96 -11.64
C MET A 190 3.89 6.14 -12.14
N THR A 191 4.59 5.08 -12.51
CA THR A 191 5.99 5.10 -12.98
C THR A 191 6.12 5.27 -14.48
N GLU A 192 5.05 5.11 -15.27
CA GLU A 192 5.03 5.22 -16.73
C GLU A 192 5.66 6.51 -17.27
N VAL A 193 5.47 7.63 -16.58
CA VAL A 193 6.08 8.93 -16.96
C VAL A 193 7.60 8.85 -17.08
N SER A 194 8.21 7.94 -16.32
CA SER A 194 9.66 7.72 -16.35
C SER A 194 10.05 6.52 -17.21
N THR A 195 9.27 5.43 -17.17
CA THR A 195 9.61 4.16 -17.83
C THR A 195 9.34 4.16 -19.34
N LYS A 196 8.42 5.02 -19.84
CA LYS A 196 8.17 5.18 -21.29
C LYS A 196 9.32 5.85 -22.05
N HIS A 197 10.33 6.39 -21.37
CA HIS A 197 11.52 6.97 -22.00
C HIS A 197 12.70 5.99 -21.90
N PRO A 198 13.16 5.39 -23.03
CA PRO A 198 14.18 4.32 -23.02
C PRO A 198 15.46 4.70 -22.26
N GLU A 199 15.98 5.90 -22.47
CA GLU A 199 17.20 6.38 -21.80
C GLU A 199 17.01 6.59 -20.28
N ARG A 200 15.79 7.02 -19.86
CA ARG A 200 15.49 7.16 -18.44
C ARG A 200 15.33 5.79 -17.80
N LEU A 201 14.60 4.91 -18.47
CA LEU A 201 14.43 3.52 -18.02
C LEU A 201 15.80 2.85 -17.84
N ARG A 202 16.70 2.97 -18.83
CA ARG A 202 18.03 2.35 -18.72
C ARG A 202 18.79 2.87 -17.50
N ARG A 203 18.84 4.20 -17.29
CA ARG A 203 19.49 4.79 -16.12
C ARG A 203 18.89 4.33 -14.80
N MET A 204 17.56 4.12 -14.76
CA MET A 204 16.89 3.61 -13.57
C MET A 204 17.20 2.14 -13.31
N LEU A 205 17.31 1.34 -14.38
CA LEU A 205 17.72 -0.07 -14.28
C LEU A 205 19.18 -0.21 -13.84
N ASP A 206 20.07 0.69 -14.28
CA ASP A 206 21.48 0.70 -13.86
C ASP A 206 21.64 0.90 -12.34
N GLU A 207 20.65 1.50 -11.66
CA GLU A 207 20.61 1.66 -10.20
C GLU A 207 19.99 0.45 -9.46
N ILE A 208 19.49 -0.57 -10.19
CA ILE A 208 18.82 -1.74 -9.60
C ILE A 208 19.69 -2.99 -9.81
N PRO A 209 20.33 -3.54 -8.78
CA PRO A 209 21.17 -4.74 -8.92
C PRO A 209 20.49 -5.94 -9.60
N LEU A 210 19.17 -6.11 -9.46
CA LEU A 210 18.43 -7.16 -10.18
C LEU A 210 18.16 -6.83 -11.66
N ASP A 211 18.60 -5.68 -12.19
CA ASP A 211 18.47 -5.21 -13.58
C ASP A 211 17.05 -5.35 -14.18
N ARG A 212 16.04 -5.16 -13.35
CA ARG A 212 14.63 -5.13 -13.75
C ARG A 212 13.79 -4.22 -12.87
N LEU A 213 12.68 -3.75 -13.42
CA LEU A 213 11.61 -3.17 -12.61
C LEU A 213 10.98 -4.26 -11.71
N GLY A 214 10.55 -3.86 -10.52
CA GLY A 214 9.65 -4.69 -9.74
C GLY A 214 8.26 -4.74 -10.38
N LYS A 215 7.51 -5.78 -10.06
CA LYS A 215 6.11 -5.94 -10.47
C LYS A 215 5.21 -5.86 -9.24
N PRO A 216 3.90 -5.59 -9.40
CA PRO A 216 2.95 -5.64 -8.28
C PRO A 216 3.03 -6.93 -7.46
N GLU A 217 3.31 -8.08 -8.11
CA GLU A 217 3.45 -9.40 -7.49
C GLU A 217 4.68 -9.48 -6.55
N ASP A 218 5.78 -8.77 -6.88
CA ASP A 218 6.96 -8.72 -5.99
C ASP A 218 6.59 -8.06 -4.63
N VAL A 219 5.69 -7.05 -4.66
CA VAL A 219 5.20 -6.37 -3.46
C VAL A 219 4.13 -7.21 -2.75
N ALA A 220 3.27 -7.87 -3.51
CA ALA A 220 2.20 -8.72 -2.99
C ALA A 220 2.76 -9.90 -2.17
N GLY A 221 3.86 -10.52 -2.61
CA GLY A 221 4.53 -11.58 -1.85
C GLY A 221 4.97 -11.11 -0.45
N ALA A 222 5.51 -9.89 -0.35
CA ALA A 222 5.86 -9.28 0.93
C ALA A 222 4.62 -8.98 1.79
N ALA A 223 3.52 -8.56 1.18
CA ALA A 223 2.25 -8.30 1.89
C ALA A 223 1.66 -9.59 2.45
N LEU A 224 1.60 -10.66 1.67
CA LEU A 224 1.16 -11.99 2.13
C LEU A 224 2.01 -12.48 3.29
N PHE A 225 3.35 -12.40 3.19
CA PHE A 225 4.26 -12.79 4.28
C PHE A 225 3.99 -11.99 5.55
N LEU A 226 3.97 -10.66 5.49
CA LEU A 226 3.78 -9.81 6.67
C LEU A 226 2.38 -9.94 7.29
N ALA A 227 1.36 -10.28 6.51
CA ALA A 227 0.02 -10.57 7.01
C ALA A 227 -0.07 -11.96 7.66
N SER A 228 0.72 -12.92 7.19
CA SER A 228 0.65 -14.32 7.60
C SER A 228 1.14 -14.57 9.03
N PRO A 229 0.87 -15.76 9.61
CA PRO A 229 1.43 -16.20 10.88
C PRO A 229 2.96 -16.31 10.91
N LEU A 230 3.63 -16.41 9.74
CA LEU A 230 5.09 -16.41 9.63
C LEU A 230 5.71 -15.12 10.19
N ALA A 231 4.97 -14.01 10.13
CA ALA A 231 5.36 -12.70 10.66
C ALA A 231 4.79 -12.40 12.05
N SER A 232 4.36 -13.41 12.81
CA SER A 232 3.69 -13.23 14.11
C SER A 232 4.53 -12.48 15.15
N TYR A 233 5.86 -12.46 15.02
CA TYR A 233 6.78 -11.74 15.91
C TYR A 233 7.39 -10.48 15.25
N ILE A 234 6.79 -10.01 14.14
CA ILE A 234 7.25 -8.84 13.39
C ILE A 234 6.22 -7.72 13.57
N ILE A 235 6.62 -6.63 14.24
CA ILE A 235 5.84 -5.40 14.40
C ILE A 235 6.73 -4.17 14.21
N GLY A 236 6.18 -3.08 13.70
CA GLY A 236 6.85 -1.80 13.54
C GLY A 236 7.97 -1.80 12.49
N GLN A 237 8.11 -2.87 11.71
CA GLN A 237 9.15 -2.99 10.70
C GLN A 237 8.66 -2.52 9.34
N THR A 238 9.59 -2.02 8.52
CA THR A 238 9.33 -1.70 7.11
C THR A 238 10.26 -2.52 6.24
N LEU A 239 9.67 -3.48 5.50
CA LEU A 239 10.40 -4.35 4.59
C LEU A 239 10.63 -3.65 3.26
N VAL A 240 11.89 -3.52 2.87
CA VAL A 240 12.28 -2.96 1.56
C VAL A 240 12.12 -4.03 0.49
N VAL A 241 11.47 -3.69 -0.64
CA VAL A 241 11.24 -4.55 -1.81
C VAL A 241 11.60 -3.76 -3.06
N ASP A 242 12.88 -3.72 -3.40
CA ASP A 242 13.41 -2.74 -4.36
C ASP A 242 14.46 -3.29 -5.34
N GLY A 243 14.66 -4.60 -5.39
CA GLY A 243 15.68 -5.21 -6.23
C GLY A 243 17.12 -4.81 -5.89
N GLY A 244 17.32 -4.24 -4.68
CA GLY A 244 18.62 -3.82 -4.19
C GLY A 244 18.96 -2.34 -4.46
N SER A 245 18.03 -1.53 -4.95
CA SER A 245 18.31 -0.14 -5.36
C SER A 245 18.75 0.78 -4.21
N LEU A 246 18.56 0.40 -2.94
CA LEU A 246 19.08 1.12 -1.77
C LEU A 246 20.48 0.67 -1.34
N LEU A 247 21.09 -0.31 -2.00
CA LEU A 247 22.46 -0.79 -1.69
C LEU A 247 23.54 0.02 -2.41
N SER A 248 23.15 0.80 -3.41
CA SER A 248 24.03 1.62 -4.25
C SER A 248 23.97 3.10 -3.90
#